data_383668b4f3752cdf640333fb156a02a5
#
_entry.id   383668b4f3752cdf640333fb156a02a5
#
_cell.length_a   1.000
_cell.length_b   1.000
_cell.length_c   1.000
_cell.angle_alpha   90.00
_cell.angle_beta   90.00
_cell.angle_gamma   90.00
#
_symmetry.space_group_name_H-M   'P 1'
#
loop_
_entity.id
_entity.type
_entity.pdbx_description
1 polymer ?
#
loop_
_entity_poly.entity_id
_entity_poly.type
_entity_poly.pdbx_seq_one_letter_code
_entity_poly.pdbx_strand_id
1 'polypeptide(L)'
;MNRVLLTGASGFIGTNLMEDLISKGYEVCNIDIKPPQMSKRNNIWKNVDITDYLSFEKAILDFKPDYVIHLAARTDLDGKTLEDYSANIVGVENLMKIIHKIPNLKKIIITSSKFVTKNGYQIKNQHDFCPHTKYGESKVETEIRVWKDKPQCDWCIIRPTSIWGPWFGVPYRNFFDMVMRKMYFHIGHIKCYKTYGYIGNTVYQIEQLLFHETLDEDNKVFYIGDEPVYEINDWADEIANELGFKIPIMPVWFVKCLAKFGDFLGVFGIHFPMQSFRFENMTNDGINDMNNTYKIAPEVPYTRLEGTRITLNWIKKYEEKN
;
A
#
# COMPACT_ATOMS: atom_id res chain seq x y z
N MET A 1 -5.85 -10.04 26.75
CA MET A 1 -5.73 -8.94 25.76
C MET A 1 -4.89 -9.49 24.62
N ASN A 2 -5.37 -9.45 23.37
CA ASN A 2 -4.57 -9.95 22.25
C ASN A 2 -3.43 -8.97 21.93
N ARG A 3 -2.26 -9.53 21.60
CA ARG A 3 -1.01 -8.81 21.35
C ARG A 3 -0.68 -8.83 19.87
N VAL A 4 -0.65 -7.66 19.25
CA VAL A 4 -0.42 -7.49 17.82
C VAL A 4 0.94 -6.82 17.59
N LEU A 5 1.85 -7.50 16.92
CA LEU A 5 3.12 -6.94 16.52
C LEU A 5 3.03 -6.44 15.07
N LEU A 6 3.39 -5.19 14.88
CA LEU A 6 3.48 -4.56 13.56
C LEU A 6 4.95 -4.27 13.25
N THR A 7 5.45 -4.71 12.12
CA THR A 7 6.69 -4.14 11.57
C THR A 7 6.34 -3.06 10.57
N GLY A 8 7.09 -1.97 10.53
CA GLY A 8 6.80 -0.85 9.62
C GLY A 8 5.59 0.00 10.04
N ALA A 9 5.21 0.00 11.33
CA ALA A 9 4.03 0.74 11.80
C ALA A 9 4.24 2.26 11.85
N SER A 10 5.46 2.76 11.65
CA SER A 10 5.73 4.18 11.45
C SER A 10 5.48 4.64 10.00
N GLY A 11 5.22 3.72 9.08
CA GLY A 11 4.85 4.00 7.70
C GLY A 11 3.37 4.37 7.54
N PHE A 12 2.95 4.62 6.31
CA PHE A 12 1.59 5.08 5.98
C PHE A 12 0.48 4.12 6.45
N ILE A 13 0.46 2.88 5.91
CA ILE A 13 -0.55 1.89 6.30
C ILE A 13 -0.42 1.55 7.78
N GLY A 14 0.82 1.37 8.25
CA GLY A 14 1.12 0.99 9.61
C GLY A 14 0.64 2.01 10.64
N THR A 15 0.78 3.32 10.39
CA THR A 15 0.29 4.38 11.28
C THR A 15 -1.22 4.31 11.48
N ASN A 16 -1.99 4.15 10.39
CA ASN A 16 -3.44 4.05 10.46
C ASN A 16 -3.90 2.76 11.15
N LEU A 17 -3.30 1.63 10.80
CA LEU A 17 -3.60 0.32 11.39
C LEU A 17 -3.26 0.29 12.89
N MET A 18 -2.11 0.83 13.28
CA MET A 18 -1.70 0.93 14.68
C MET A 18 -2.70 1.72 15.52
N GLU A 19 -3.14 2.90 15.04
CA GLU A 19 -4.11 3.73 15.77
C GLU A 19 -5.46 3.02 15.91
N ASP A 20 -5.90 2.34 14.87
CA ASP A 20 -7.17 1.61 14.89
C ASP A 20 -7.13 0.43 15.86
N LEU A 21 -6.11 -0.42 15.80
CA LEU A 21 -5.92 -1.53 16.75
C LEU A 21 -5.85 -1.07 18.20
N ILE A 22 -5.12 0.03 18.48
CA ILE A 22 -5.06 0.60 19.85
C ILE A 22 -6.43 1.12 20.29
N SER A 23 -7.18 1.76 19.40
CA SER A 23 -8.53 2.26 19.71
C SER A 23 -9.51 1.15 20.08
N LYS A 24 -9.30 -0.05 19.53
CA LYS A 24 -10.06 -1.28 19.81
C LYS A 24 -9.54 -2.07 21.02
N GLY A 25 -8.52 -1.55 21.71
CA GLY A 25 -8.02 -2.13 22.94
C GLY A 25 -7.00 -3.25 22.78
N TYR A 26 -6.34 -3.41 21.60
CA TYR A 26 -5.23 -4.34 21.44
C TYR A 26 -3.95 -3.79 22.05
N GLU A 27 -3.10 -4.69 22.57
CA GLU A 27 -1.73 -4.36 22.95
C GLU A 27 -0.87 -4.40 21.68
N VAL A 28 -0.30 -3.25 21.28
CA VAL A 28 0.43 -3.13 20.01
C VAL A 28 1.91 -2.87 20.28
N CYS A 29 2.79 -3.54 19.52
CA CYS A 29 4.21 -3.26 19.43
C CYS A 29 4.55 -2.81 18.01
N ASN A 30 5.24 -1.67 17.87
CA ASN A 30 5.76 -1.17 16.61
C ASN A 30 7.25 -1.45 16.50
N ILE A 31 7.67 -2.25 15.53
CA ILE A 31 9.08 -2.45 15.15
C ILE A 31 9.33 -1.68 13.85
N ASP A 32 10.16 -0.66 13.92
CA ASP A 32 10.49 0.19 12.77
C ASP A 32 11.83 0.89 12.99
N ILE A 33 12.56 1.19 11.93
CA ILE A 33 13.79 2.01 11.98
C ILE A 33 13.49 3.51 12.14
N LYS A 34 12.26 3.93 11.89
CA LYS A 34 11.81 5.32 12.03
C LYS A 34 10.88 5.45 13.22
N PRO A 35 10.90 6.59 13.93
CA PRO A 35 9.95 6.86 14.99
C PRO A 35 8.52 6.96 14.44
N PRO A 36 7.50 6.69 15.27
CA PRO A 36 6.10 6.85 14.87
C PRO A 36 5.78 8.29 14.42
N GLN A 37 4.87 8.43 13.47
CA GLN A 37 4.37 9.72 13.00
C GLN A 37 3.76 10.58 14.14
N MET A 38 3.28 9.93 15.18
CA MET A 38 2.74 10.57 16.38
C MET A 38 3.61 10.25 17.59
N SER A 39 4.22 11.27 18.18
CA SER A 39 5.15 11.14 19.34
C SER A 39 4.51 10.46 20.56
N LYS A 40 3.18 10.56 20.73
CA LYS A 40 2.44 9.83 21.78
C LYS A 40 2.57 8.31 21.70
N ARG A 41 3.09 7.77 20.59
CA ARG A 41 3.30 6.34 20.34
C ARG A 41 4.75 5.88 20.52
N ASN A 42 5.63 6.76 20.96
CA ASN A 42 7.04 6.40 21.19
C ASN A 42 7.22 5.29 22.24
N ASN A 43 6.28 5.15 23.18
CA ASN A 43 6.33 4.14 24.23
C ASN A 43 6.13 2.69 23.74
N ILE A 44 5.53 2.50 22.58
CA ILE A 44 5.29 1.18 21.96
C ILE A 44 6.22 0.90 20.79
N TRP A 45 7.09 1.84 20.46
CA TRP A 45 8.05 1.72 19.37
C TRP A 45 9.38 1.12 19.84
N LYS A 46 9.88 0.20 19.04
CA LYS A 46 11.20 -0.39 19.15
C LYS A 46 11.98 -0.04 17.89
N ASN A 47 13.07 0.72 18.04
CA ASN A 47 13.98 1.04 16.93
C ASN A 47 14.81 -0.20 16.61
N VAL A 48 14.35 -0.99 15.66
CA VAL A 48 15.01 -2.23 15.23
C VAL A 48 14.95 -2.34 13.72
N ASP A 49 16.09 -2.65 13.12
CA ASP A 49 16.19 -3.01 11.71
C ASP A 49 15.85 -4.50 11.56
N ILE A 50 14.86 -4.79 10.71
CA ILE A 50 14.42 -6.17 10.43
C ILE A 50 15.50 -7.03 9.76
N THR A 51 16.56 -6.40 9.21
CA THR A 51 17.71 -7.11 8.63
C THR A 51 18.72 -7.55 9.67
N ASP A 52 18.72 -6.94 10.86
CA ASP A 52 19.48 -7.41 12.02
C ASP A 52 18.71 -8.53 12.74
N TYR A 53 19.07 -9.77 12.41
CA TYR A 53 18.39 -10.96 12.91
C TYR A 53 18.29 -10.99 14.44
N LEU A 54 19.39 -10.73 15.18
CA LEU A 54 19.43 -10.88 16.64
C LEU A 54 18.57 -9.83 17.34
N SER A 55 18.65 -8.58 16.92
CA SER A 55 17.82 -7.50 17.45
C SER A 55 16.35 -7.70 17.14
N PHE A 56 16.04 -8.17 15.91
CA PHE A 56 14.67 -8.43 15.47
C PHE A 56 14.05 -9.62 16.21
N GLU A 57 14.79 -10.73 16.32
CA GLU A 57 14.38 -11.90 17.10
C GLU A 57 14.09 -11.54 18.56
N LYS A 58 15.02 -10.84 19.21
CA LYS A 58 14.84 -10.40 20.59
C LYS A 58 13.59 -9.56 20.76
N ALA A 59 13.37 -8.58 19.88
CA ALA A 59 12.23 -7.68 19.96
C ALA A 59 10.89 -8.41 19.83
N ILE A 60 10.80 -9.41 18.95
CA ILE A 60 9.60 -10.24 18.75
C ILE A 60 9.37 -11.16 19.93
N LEU A 61 10.41 -11.91 20.38
CA LEU A 61 10.27 -12.89 21.45
C LEU A 61 10.00 -12.24 22.80
N ASP A 62 10.56 -11.07 23.09
CA ASP A 62 10.26 -10.28 24.30
C ASP A 62 8.79 -9.82 24.31
N PHE A 63 8.23 -9.49 23.16
CA PHE A 63 6.84 -9.04 23.05
C PHE A 63 5.85 -10.22 23.09
N LYS A 64 6.19 -11.41 22.64
CA LYS A 64 5.33 -12.61 22.59
C LYS A 64 3.97 -12.34 21.90
N PRO A 65 3.97 -12.01 20.61
CA PRO A 65 2.73 -11.65 19.91
C PRO A 65 1.78 -12.83 19.73
N ASP A 66 0.47 -12.55 19.79
CA ASP A 66 -0.58 -13.47 19.29
C ASP A 66 -0.73 -13.36 17.76
N TYR A 67 -0.46 -12.15 17.21
CA TYR A 67 -0.61 -11.83 15.79
C TYR A 67 0.58 -11.01 15.32
N VAL A 68 0.98 -11.22 14.06
CA VAL A 68 2.03 -10.44 13.41
C VAL A 68 1.53 -9.89 12.09
N ILE A 69 1.76 -8.59 11.84
CA ILE A 69 1.54 -7.98 10.52
C ILE A 69 2.86 -7.35 10.07
N HIS A 70 3.41 -7.91 8.99
CA HIS A 70 4.68 -7.48 8.43
C HIS A 70 4.46 -6.46 7.32
N LEU A 71 4.60 -5.16 7.66
CA LEU A 71 4.48 -4.05 6.71
C LEU A 71 5.83 -3.43 6.37
N ALA A 72 6.89 -3.71 7.15
CA ALA A 72 8.20 -3.12 6.95
C ALA A 72 8.78 -3.53 5.59
N ALA A 73 9.06 -2.54 4.78
CA ALA A 73 9.64 -2.70 3.45
C ALA A 73 10.19 -1.37 2.93
N ARG A 74 11.19 -1.43 2.04
CA ARG A 74 11.51 -0.33 1.13
C ARG A 74 10.50 -0.34 -0.02
N THR A 75 9.77 0.76 -0.23
CA THR A 75 8.61 0.82 -1.14
C THR A 75 8.76 1.82 -2.29
N ASP A 76 9.85 2.62 -2.31
CA ASP A 76 10.15 3.50 -3.44
C ASP A 76 10.50 2.68 -4.70
N LEU A 77 10.48 3.32 -5.85
CA LEU A 77 10.83 2.71 -7.16
C LEU A 77 12.21 3.12 -7.65
N ASP A 78 13.04 3.74 -6.81
CA ASP A 78 14.31 4.34 -7.20
C ASP A 78 15.47 3.34 -7.18
N GLY A 79 15.31 2.21 -6.49
CA GLY A 79 16.29 1.13 -6.45
C GLY A 79 16.59 0.55 -7.82
N LYS A 80 17.87 0.30 -8.09
CA LYS A 80 18.40 -0.19 -9.38
C LYS A 80 18.68 -1.69 -9.39
N THR A 81 18.93 -2.24 -8.21
CA THR A 81 19.28 -3.66 -8.01
C THR A 81 18.38 -4.28 -6.94
N LEU A 82 18.40 -5.60 -6.80
CA LEU A 82 17.68 -6.28 -5.72
C LEU A 82 18.32 -6.03 -4.35
N GLU A 83 19.64 -5.79 -4.31
CA GLU A 83 20.36 -5.43 -3.07
C GLU A 83 19.83 -4.14 -2.46
N ASP A 84 19.39 -3.18 -3.29
CA ASP A 84 18.75 -1.95 -2.83
C ASP A 84 17.46 -2.21 -2.04
N TYR A 85 16.85 -3.37 -2.25
CA TYR A 85 15.64 -3.85 -1.56
C TYR A 85 15.92 -5.01 -0.59
N SER A 86 17.13 -5.08 -0.04
CA SER A 86 17.53 -6.14 0.91
C SER A 86 16.58 -6.25 2.10
N ALA A 87 16.04 -5.13 2.60
CA ALA A 87 15.04 -5.13 3.67
C ALA A 87 13.80 -5.98 3.31
N ASN A 88 13.35 -5.97 2.04
CA ASN A 88 12.19 -6.74 1.59
C ASN A 88 12.49 -8.25 1.53
N ILE A 89 13.75 -8.61 1.32
CA ILE A 89 14.22 -9.98 1.13
C ILE A 89 14.73 -10.57 2.44
N VAL A 90 15.78 -9.94 3.00
CA VAL A 90 16.40 -10.40 4.26
C VAL A 90 15.44 -10.23 5.44
N GLY A 91 14.67 -9.13 5.46
CA GLY A 91 13.69 -8.89 6.52
C GLY A 91 12.64 -9.98 6.60
N VAL A 92 12.09 -10.43 5.47
CA VAL A 92 11.12 -11.53 5.46
C VAL A 92 11.78 -12.88 5.78
N GLU A 93 13.02 -13.14 5.32
CA GLU A 93 13.76 -14.36 5.69
C GLU A 93 13.98 -14.44 7.20
N ASN A 94 14.37 -13.33 7.82
CA ASN A 94 14.55 -13.26 9.26
C ASN A 94 13.21 -13.49 9.98
N LEU A 95 12.15 -12.83 9.53
CA LEU A 95 10.81 -13.01 10.10
C LEU A 95 10.39 -14.49 10.06
N MET A 96 10.52 -15.15 8.89
CA MET A 96 10.12 -16.55 8.72
C MET A 96 10.87 -17.47 9.70
N LYS A 97 12.19 -17.27 9.88
CA LYS A 97 12.99 -18.03 10.88
C LYS A 97 12.51 -17.78 12.31
N ILE A 98 12.10 -16.56 12.64
CA ILE A 98 11.71 -16.17 13.99
C ILE A 98 10.32 -16.68 14.35
N ILE A 99 9.36 -16.63 13.43
CA ILE A 99 7.96 -17.04 13.72
C ILE A 99 7.85 -18.51 14.09
N HIS A 100 8.72 -19.38 13.57
CA HIS A 100 8.78 -20.80 13.98
C HIS A 100 9.19 -20.99 15.44
N LYS A 101 9.70 -19.96 16.10
CA LYS A 101 10.08 -19.97 17.52
C LYS A 101 8.97 -19.42 18.44
N ILE A 102 7.83 -19.01 17.88
CA ILE A 102 6.70 -18.46 18.65
C ILE A 102 5.61 -19.53 18.77
N PRO A 103 5.50 -20.22 19.91
CA PRO A 103 4.67 -21.44 20.01
C PRO A 103 3.15 -21.17 19.91
N ASN A 104 2.71 -19.97 20.20
CA ASN A 104 1.27 -19.62 20.27
C ASN A 104 0.88 -18.50 19.28
N LEU A 105 1.64 -18.33 18.23
CA LEU A 105 1.30 -17.38 17.17
C LEU A 105 0.03 -17.88 16.46
N LYS A 106 -1.03 -17.08 16.47
CA LYS A 106 -2.33 -17.44 15.88
C LYS A 106 -2.37 -17.20 14.38
N LYS A 107 -1.90 -16.01 13.96
CA LYS A 107 -1.90 -15.65 12.54
C LYS A 107 -0.80 -14.63 12.21
N ILE A 108 -0.31 -14.71 10.97
CA ILE A 108 0.61 -13.74 10.40
C ILE A 108 0.11 -13.24 9.04
N ILE A 109 0.18 -11.93 8.84
CA ILE A 109 -0.05 -11.27 7.54
C ILE A 109 1.27 -10.72 7.01
N ILE A 110 1.64 -11.11 5.80
CA ILE A 110 2.84 -10.63 5.11
C ILE A 110 2.43 -9.72 3.97
N THR A 111 2.99 -8.50 3.93
CA THR A 111 2.66 -7.52 2.92
C THR A 111 3.57 -7.63 1.70
N SER A 112 2.98 -8.04 0.59
CA SER A 112 3.51 -7.97 -0.76
C SER A 112 3.10 -6.67 -1.45
N SER A 113 2.79 -6.70 -2.75
CA SER A 113 2.34 -5.56 -3.53
C SER A 113 1.65 -6.00 -4.82
N LYS A 114 0.76 -5.19 -5.38
CA LYS A 114 0.27 -5.37 -6.74
C LYS A 114 1.40 -5.37 -7.80
N PHE A 115 2.56 -4.79 -7.49
CA PHE A 115 3.72 -4.71 -8.41
C PHE A 115 4.41 -6.07 -8.68
N VAL A 116 3.98 -7.14 -8.04
CA VAL A 116 4.38 -8.50 -8.43
C VAL A 116 3.91 -8.86 -9.84
N THR A 117 2.99 -8.07 -10.39
CA THR A 117 2.56 -8.12 -11.79
C THR A 117 2.50 -6.72 -12.41
N LYS A 118 2.70 -6.63 -13.72
CA LYS A 118 2.49 -5.39 -14.49
C LYS A 118 1.00 -5.16 -14.77
N ASN A 119 0.60 -3.91 -14.97
CA ASN A 119 -0.77 -3.58 -15.35
C ASN A 119 -1.19 -4.32 -16.63
N GLY A 120 -2.43 -4.81 -16.66
CA GLY A 120 -3.00 -5.54 -17.80
C GLY A 120 -2.54 -7.00 -17.92
N TYR A 121 -1.65 -7.49 -17.06
CA TYR A 121 -1.29 -8.90 -17.03
C TYR A 121 -2.41 -9.74 -16.41
N GLN A 122 -2.85 -10.78 -17.12
CA GLN A 122 -3.88 -11.70 -16.65
C GLN A 122 -3.24 -12.80 -15.81
N ILE A 123 -3.44 -12.72 -14.50
CA ILE A 123 -2.91 -13.67 -13.52
C ILE A 123 -3.66 -15.00 -13.64
N LYS A 124 -2.93 -16.10 -13.77
CA LYS A 124 -3.49 -17.46 -13.90
C LYS A 124 -3.74 -18.12 -12.54
N ASN A 125 -2.90 -17.84 -11.56
CA ASN A 125 -2.99 -18.34 -10.18
C ASN A 125 -2.17 -17.45 -9.24
N GLN A 126 -2.23 -17.70 -7.94
CA GLN A 126 -1.56 -16.90 -6.93
C GLN A 126 -0.02 -16.89 -6.99
N HIS A 127 0.60 -17.84 -7.72
CA HIS A 127 2.05 -17.93 -7.94
C HIS A 127 2.47 -17.42 -9.32
N ASP A 128 1.56 -16.80 -10.07
CA ASP A 128 1.86 -16.27 -11.39
C ASP A 128 2.33 -14.82 -11.26
N PHE A 129 3.60 -14.58 -11.58
CA PHE A 129 4.27 -13.30 -11.42
C PHE A 129 4.73 -12.73 -12.76
N CYS A 130 4.63 -11.42 -12.91
CA CYS A 130 5.15 -10.70 -14.06
C CYS A 130 5.59 -9.27 -13.63
N PRO A 131 6.60 -9.14 -12.74
CA PRO A 131 7.06 -7.85 -12.26
C PRO A 131 7.71 -7.04 -13.39
N HIS A 132 7.67 -5.72 -13.29
CA HIS A 132 8.27 -4.80 -14.27
C HIS A 132 9.17 -3.73 -13.61
N THR A 133 9.37 -3.83 -12.29
CA THR A 133 10.22 -2.95 -11.49
C THR A 133 11.07 -3.78 -10.53
N LYS A 134 12.22 -3.25 -10.10
CA LYS A 134 13.06 -3.92 -9.09
C LYS A 134 12.35 -4.06 -7.75
N TYR A 135 11.51 -3.09 -7.39
CA TYR A 135 10.61 -3.21 -6.25
C TYR A 135 9.65 -4.40 -6.41
N GLY A 136 8.99 -4.53 -7.57
CA GLY A 136 8.11 -5.66 -7.86
C GLY A 136 8.84 -7.00 -7.79
N GLU A 137 10.04 -7.09 -8.37
CA GLU A 137 10.91 -8.28 -8.26
C GLU A 137 11.20 -8.61 -6.79
N SER A 138 11.53 -7.61 -5.95
CA SER A 138 11.80 -7.84 -4.53
C SER A 138 10.56 -8.36 -3.76
N LYS A 139 9.36 -7.95 -4.17
CA LYS A 139 8.11 -8.46 -3.59
C LYS A 139 7.77 -9.86 -4.07
N VAL A 140 8.12 -10.22 -5.31
CA VAL A 140 8.07 -11.63 -5.76
C VAL A 140 9.00 -12.49 -4.91
N GLU A 141 10.23 -12.02 -4.65
CA GLU A 141 11.17 -12.71 -3.77
C GLU A 141 10.64 -12.86 -2.33
N THR A 142 9.93 -11.84 -1.79
CA THR A 142 9.21 -11.92 -0.52
C THR A 142 8.22 -13.08 -0.53
N GLU A 143 7.34 -13.15 -1.54
CA GLU A 143 6.31 -14.19 -1.63
C GLU A 143 6.91 -15.59 -1.79
N ILE A 144 7.92 -15.75 -2.65
CA ILE A 144 8.60 -17.04 -2.86
C ILE A 144 9.15 -17.59 -1.54
N ARG A 145 9.73 -16.75 -0.68
CA ARG A 145 10.24 -17.17 0.64
C ARG A 145 9.15 -17.60 1.59
N VAL A 146 8.04 -16.88 1.62
CA VAL A 146 6.90 -17.25 2.44
C VAL A 146 6.31 -18.59 2.00
N TRP A 147 6.16 -18.82 0.68
CA TRP A 147 5.67 -20.08 0.14
C TRP A 147 6.62 -21.25 0.38
N LYS A 148 7.92 -21.00 0.35
CA LYS A 148 8.96 -22.01 0.59
C LYS A 148 8.99 -22.47 2.06
N ASP A 149 8.85 -21.52 2.99
CA ASP A 149 8.99 -21.75 4.43
C ASP A 149 7.68 -21.41 5.15
N LYS A 150 6.59 -22.04 4.74
CA LYS A 150 5.24 -21.75 5.21
C LYS A 150 5.14 -21.61 6.73
N PRO A 151 4.48 -20.54 7.26
CA PRO A 151 4.22 -20.43 8.69
C PRO A 151 3.49 -21.63 9.27
N GLN A 152 3.79 -22.02 10.51
CA GLN A 152 3.09 -23.09 11.23
C GLN A 152 1.74 -22.65 11.81
N CYS A 153 1.45 -21.37 11.83
CA CYS A 153 0.15 -20.79 12.20
C CYS A 153 -0.66 -20.46 10.93
N ASP A 154 -1.89 -19.98 11.09
CA ASP A 154 -2.64 -19.44 9.96
C ASP A 154 -1.94 -18.17 9.39
N TRP A 155 -2.02 -17.99 8.08
CA TRP A 155 -1.27 -16.92 7.42
C TRP A 155 -1.91 -16.50 6.10
N CYS A 156 -1.59 -15.27 5.67
CA CYS A 156 -1.85 -14.83 4.31
C CYS A 156 -0.84 -13.78 3.83
N ILE A 157 -0.83 -13.60 2.52
CA ILE A 157 -0.12 -12.54 1.83
C ILE A 157 -1.14 -11.51 1.38
N ILE A 158 -0.90 -10.25 1.68
CA ILE A 158 -1.70 -9.16 1.12
C ILE A 158 -0.92 -8.45 0.02
N ARG A 159 -1.62 -8.08 -1.06
CA ARG A 159 -1.10 -7.28 -2.18
C ARG A 159 -1.83 -5.94 -2.21
N PRO A 160 -1.41 -4.94 -1.42
CA PRO A 160 -2.02 -3.62 -1.48
C PRO A 160 -1.96 -3.06 -2.90
N THR A 161 -3.06 -2.46 -3.33
CA THR A 161 -3.15 -1.75 -4.60
C THR A 161 -2.60 -0.32 -4.44
N SER A 162 -3.22 0.68 -5.05
CA SER A 162 -2.84 2.09 -4.86
C SER A 162 -3.61 2.65 -3.67
N ILE A 163 -3.02 2.57 -2.48
CA ILE A 163 -3.67 3.03 -1.24
C ILE A 163 -3.50 4.54 -1.07
N TRP A 164 -4.55 5.22 -0.58
CA TRP A 164 -4.57 6.66 -0.38
C TRP A 164 -5.32 7.04 0.91
N GLY A 165 -5.08 8.25 1.41
CA GLY A 165 -5.74 8.76 2.62
C GLY A 165 -4.76 9.39 3.61
N PRO A 166 -5.18 9.72 4.85
CA PRO A 166 -4.34 10.33 5.87
C PRO A 166 -2.98 9.62 6.05
N TRP A 167 -1.90 10.38 6.17
CA TRP A 167 -0.50 9.93 6.28
C TRP A 167 0.14 9.38 4.99
N PHE A 168 -0.56 9.44 3.85
CA PHE A 168 0.03 9.03 2.58
C PHE A 168 1.11 10.02 2.10
N GLY A 169 2.06 9.48 1.34
CA GLY A 169 3.15 10.23 0.73
C GLY A 169 3.10 10.18 -0.80
N VAL A 170 4.18 10.65 -1.41
CA VAL A 170 4.43 10.50 -2.84
C VAL A 170 4.53 8.99 -3.18
N PRO A 171 4.00 8.53 -4.32
CA PRO A 171 3.43 9.31 -5.44
C PRO A 171 1.92 9.62 -5.31
N TYR A 172 1.18 8.95 -4.44
CA TYR A 172 -0.29 9.05 -4.38
C TYR A 172 -0.78 10.41 -3.91
N ARG A 173 -0.04 11.06 -3.00
CA ARG A 173 -0.30 12.44 -2.57
C ARG A 173 -0.31 13.42 -3.74
N ASN A 174 0.55 13.20 -4.75
CA ASN A 174 0.65 14.07 -5.92
C ASN A 174 -0.67 14.22 -6.69
N PHE A 175 -1.52 13.19 -6.70
CA PHE A 175 -2.83 13.28 -7.37
C PHE A 175 -3.73 14.32 -6.68
N PHE A 176 -3.83 14.27 -5.37
CA PHE A 176 -4.56 15.27 -4.58
C PHE A 176 -3.96 16.67 -4.75
N ASP A 177 -2.64 16.78 -4.63
CA ASP A 177 -1.94 18.06 -4.77
C ASP A 177 -2.16 18.70 -6.15
N MET A 178 -2.13 17.90 -7.22
CA MET A 178 -2.41 18.38 -8.59
C MET A 178 -3.84 18.89 -8.75
N VAL A 179 -4.83 18.19 -8.20
CA VAL A 179 -6.23 18.62 -8.26
C VAL A 179 -6.41 19.87 -7.37
N MET A 180 -5.95 19.86 -6.12
CA MET A 180 -6.07 20.98 -5.18
C MET A 180 -5.44 22.28 -5.72
N ARG A 181 -4.30 22.17 -6.40
CA ARG A 181 -3.61 23.30 -7.04
C ARG A 181 -4.20 23.70 -8.39
N LYS A 182 -5.31 23.07 -8.82
CA LYS A 182 -5.97 23.30 -10.13
C LYS A 182 -5.04 23.05 -11.33
N MET A 183 -4.09 22.12 -11.17
CA MET A 183 -3.14 21.74 -12.22
C MET A 183 -3.52 20.43 -12.91
N TYR A 184 -4.58 19.77 -12.45
CA TYR A 184 -5.12 18.57 -13.08
C TYR A 184 -6.07 18.96 -14.22
N PHE A 185 -6.12 18.13 -15.26
CA PHE A 185 -7.04 18.25 -16.38
C PHE A 185 -7.46 16.87 -16.88
N HIS A 186 -8.66 16.77 -17.41
CA HIS A 186 -9.12 15.56 -18.08
C HIS A 186 -8.54 15.46 -19.49
N ILE A 187 -8.20 14.25 -19.92
CA ILE A 187 -7.68 13.97 -21.28
C ILE A 187 -8.87 13.60 -22.19
N GLY A 188 -9.47 14.59 -22.82
CA GLY A 188 -10.71 14.39 -23.57
C GLY A 188 -11.80 13.76 -22.69
N HIS A 189 -12.46 12.76 -23.24
CA HIS A 189 -13.48 11.96 -22.54
C HIS A 189 -13.01 10.51 -22.32
N ILE A 190 -11.69 10.30 -22.24
CA ILE A 190 -11.12 8.96 -22.00
C ILE A 190 -11.43 8.55 -20.57
N LYS A 191 -12.11 7.43 -20.41
CA LYS A 191 -12.33 6.80 -19.11
C LYS A 191 -11.13 5.93 -18.76
N CYS A 192 -10.73 5.95 -17.48
CA CYS A 192 -9.63 5.17 -16.97
C CYS A 192 -10.03 4.58 -15.62
N TYR A 193 -10.11 3.26 -15.55
CA TYR A 193 -10.56 2.53 -14.38
C TYR A 193 -9.37 1.91 -13.63
N LYS A 194 -9.32 2.12 -12.33
CA LYS A 194 -8.24 1.58 -11.49
C LYS A 194 -8.75 1.07 -10.16
N THR A 195 -8.12 0.02 -9.68
CA THR A 195 -8.30 -0.41 -8.29
C THR A 195 -7.41 0.46 -7.39
N TYR A 196 -8.06 1.30 -6.61
CA TYR A 196 -7.47 2.07 -5.51
C TYR A 196 -8.03 1.57 -4.18
N GLY A 197 -7.46 1.99 -3.06
CA GLY A 197 -7.99 1.66 -1.74
C GLY A 197 -7.90 2.87 -0.81
N TYR A 198 -9.03 3.28 -0.23
CA TYR A 198 -9.01 4.23 0.87
C TYR A 198 -8.40 3.58 2.11
N ILE A 199 -7.54 4.29 2.82
CA ILE A 199 -6.80 3.73 3.96
C ILE A 199 -7.70 3.19 5.07
N GLY A 200 -8.85 3.83 5.33
CA GLY A 200 -9.81 3.33 6.32
C GLY A 200 -10.38 1.96 5.94
N ASN A 201 -10.68 1.75 4.66
CA ASN A 201 -11.14 0.47 4.13
C ASN A 201 -10.00 -0.57 4.10
N THR A 202 -8.78 -0.14 3.75
CA THR A 202 -7.57 -0.98 3.81
C THR A 202 -7.32 -1.53 5.21
N VAL A 203 -7.40 -0.68 6.24
CA VAL A 203 -7.27 -1.08 7.65
C VAL A 203 -8.33 -2.10 8.02
N TYR A 204 -9.59 -1.82 7.67
CA TYR A 204 -10.70 -2.75 7.91
C TYR A 204 -10.47 -4.10 7.24
N GLN A 205 -10.09 -4.14 5.96
CA GLN A 205 -9.80 -5.38 5.23
C GLN A 205 -8.67 -6.18 5.87
N ILE A 206 -7.59 -5.51 6.28
CA ILE A 206 -6.46 -6.16 6.98
C ILE A 206 -6.93 -6.78 8.30
N GLU A 207 -7.78 -6.09 9.05
CA GLU A 207 -8.32 -6.60 10.32
C GLU A 207 -9.26 -7.79 10.10
N GLN A 208 -10.14 -7.72 9.10
CA GLN A 208 -11.02 -8.85 8.77
C GLN A 208 -10.19 -10.09 8.42
N LEU A 209 -9.10 -9.94 7.66
CA LEU A 209 -8.18 -11.03 7.37
C LEU A 209 -7.45 -11.53 8.62
N LEU A 210 -7.02 -10.62 9.51
CA LEU A 210 -6.29 -10.96 10.73
C LEU A 210 -7.12 -11.78 11.70
N PHE A 211 -8.38 -11.40 11.87
CA PHE A 211 -9.28 -11.99 12.87
C PHE A 211 -10.25 -13.02 12.29
N HIS A 212 -10.21 -13.29 10.99
CA HIS A 212 -10.96 -14.41 10.40
C HIS A 212 -10.51 -15.74 11.01
N GLU A 213 -11.45 -16.63 11.31
CA GLU A 213 -11.13 -17.86 12.06
C GLU A 213 -10.06 -18.72 11.36
N THR A 214 -10.29 -19.04 10.07
CA THR A 214 -9.33 -19.83 9.28
C THR A 214 -9.43 -19.42 7.82
N LEU A 215 -8.30 -19.12 7.19
CA LEU A 215 -8.23 -18.83 5.76
C LEU A 215 -8.02 -20.11 4.96
N ASP A 216 -8.67 -20.17 3.79
CA ASP A 216 -8.57 -21.30 2.87
C ASP A 216 -7.10 -21.56 2.47
N GLU A 217 -6.66 -22.83 2.55
CA GLU A 217 -5.30 -23.23 2.19
C GLU A 217 -4.98 -22.99 0.71
N ASP A 218 -5.99 -23.10 -0.15
CA ASP A 218 -5.83 -22.84 -1.58
C ASP A 218 -5.87 -21.34 -1.94
N ASN A 219 -6.11 -20.47 -0.95
CA ASN A 219 -6.40 -19.06 -1.16
C ASN A 219 -5.75 -18.16 -0.10
N LYS A 220 -4.43 -18.06 -0.17
CA LYS A 220 -3.62 -17.28 0.80
C LYS A 220 -3.22 -15.89 0.33
N VAL A 221 -3.64 -15.46 -0.89
CA VAL A 221 -3.27 -14.17 -1.47
C VAL A 221 -4.50 -13.28 -1.66
N PHE A 222 -4.43 -12.07 -1.11
CA PHE A 222 -5.53 -11.11 -1.08
C PHE A 222 -5.07 -9.76 -1.60
N TYR A 223 -5.69 -9.26 -2.68
CA TYR A 223 -5.52 -7.87 -3.09
C TYR A 223 -6.30 -6.96 -2.14
N ILE A 224 -5.70 -5.85 -1.74
CA ILE A 224 -6.31 -4.89 -0.82
C ILE A 224 -6.63 -3.61 -1.58
N GLY A 225 -7.90 -3.20 -1.55
CA GLY A 225 -8.41 -2.02 -2.24
C GLY A 225 -9.93 -1.95 -2.18
N ASP A 226 -10.50 -0.97 -2.87
CA ASP A 226 -11.92 -0.70 -2.86
C ASP A 226 -12.64 -1.23 -4.11
N GLU A 227 -13.90 -1.60 -3.95
CA GLU A 227 -14.88 -1.79 -5.01
C GLU A 227 -16.09 -0.88 -4.78
N PRO A 228 -16.72 -0.40 -5.85
CA PRO A 228 -16.33 -0.56 -7.25
C PRO A 228 -15.00 0.14 -7.59
N VAL A 229 -14.34 -0.31 -8.67
CA VAL A 229 -13.11 0.32 -9.18
C VAL A 229 -13.33 1.81 -9.45
N TYR A 230 -12.30 2.62 -9.29
CA TYR A 230 -12.38 4.06 -9.47
C TYR A 230 -12.29 4.43 -10.95
N GLU A 231 -13.25 5.19 -11.46
CA GLU A 231 -13.06 6.00 -12.66
C GLU A 231 -12.31 7.27 -12.22
N ILE A 232 -11.13 7.48 -12.80
CA ILE A 232 -10.16 8.47 -12.27
C ILE A 232 -10.65 9.91 -12.48
N ASN A 233 -11.35 10.18 -13.60
CA ASN A 233 -11.91 11.51 -13.84
C ASN A 233 -13.06 11.81 -12.87
N ASP A 234 -13.96 10.84 -12.63
CA ASP A 234 -15.04 10.99 -11.65
C ASP A 234 -14.49 11.28 -10.25
N TRP A 235 -13.38 10.60 -9.86
CA TRP A 235 -12.74 10.87 -8.58
C TRP A 235 -12.05 12.23 -8.52
N ALA A 236 -11.40 12.66 -9.59
CA ALA A 236 -10.83 14.00 -9.69
C ALA A 236 -11.91 15.08 -9.59
N ASP A 237 -13.06 14.89 -10.29
CA ASP A 237 -14.20 15.80 -10.21
C ASP A 237 -14.83 15.84 -8.82
N GLU A 238 -14.89 14.71 -8.12
CA GLU A 238 -15.34 14.64 -6.73
C GLU A 238 -14.45 15.50 -5.81
N ILE A 239 -13.12 15.39 -5.94
CA ILE A 239 -12.16 16.22 -5.18
C ILE A 239 -12.36 17.71 -5.53
N ALA A 240 -12.47 18.04 -6.82
CA ALA A 240 -12.62 19.43 -7.28
C ALA A 240 -13.95 20.04 -6.81
N ASN A 241 -15.05 19.27 -6.82
CA ASN A 241 -16.36 19.69 -6.33
C ASN A 241 -16.35 20.02 -4.82
N GLU A 242 -15.67 19.21 -4.00
CA GLU A 242 -15.46 19.50 -2.56
C GLU A 242 -14.64 20.80 -2.33
N LEU A 243 -13.91 21.24 -3.35
CA LEU A 243 -13.11 22.47 -3.32
C LEU A 243 -13.75 23.65 -4.10
N GLY A 244 -14.94 23.44 -4.68
CA GLY A 244 -15.74 24.46 -5.33
C GLY A 244 -15.24 24.90 -6.72
N PHE A 245 -14.62 24.02 -7.52
CA PHE A 245 -14.23 24.32 -8.90
C PHE A 245 -14.47 23.13 -9.84
N LYS A 246 -14.33 23.38 -11.16
CA LYS A 246 -14.45 22.37 -12.21
C LYS A 246 -13.11 22.12 -12.88
N ILE A 247 -12.84 20.88 -13.23
CA ILE A 247 -11.62 20.45 -13.93
C ILE A 247 -11.76 20.74 -15.43
N PRO A 248 -10.76 21.39 -16.07
CA PRO A 248 -10.77 21.62 -17.51
C PRO A 248 -10.53 20.32 -18.30
N ILE A 249 -11.07 20.28 -19.51
CA ILE A 249 -10.87 19.16 -20.45
C ILE A 249 -9.85 19.61 -21.50
N MET A 250 -8.78 18.84 -21.69
CA MET A 250 -7.75 19.09 -22.70
C MET A 250 -7.92 18.09 -23.86
N PRO A 251 -7.82 18.54 -25.12
CA PRO A 251 -7.92 17.65 -26.28
C PRO A 251 -6.83 16.55 -26.24
N VAL A 252 -7.23 15.31 -26.56
CA VAL A 252 -6.33 14.14 -26.53
C VAL A 252 -5.06 14.35 -27.37
N TRP A 253 -5.24 14.91 -28.60
CA TRP A 253 -4.11 15.15 -29.49
C TRP A 253 -3.09 16.11 -28.89
N PHE A 254 -3.57 17.16 -28.20
CA PHE A 254 -2.71 18.15 -27.55
C PHE A 254 -1.89 17.54 -26.43
N VAL A 255 -2.52 16.73 -25.56
CA VAL A 255 -1.83 16.05 -24.46
C VAL A 255 -0.82 15.02 -24.99
N LYS A 256 -1.14 14.32 -26.10
CA LYS A 256 -0.17 13.44 -26.76
C LYS A 256 1.04 14.19 -27.31
N CYS A 257 0.84 15.38 -27.88
CA CYS A 257 1.96 16.22 -28.33
C CYS A 257 2.82 16.69 -27.13
N LEU A 258 2.19 17.12 -26.02
CA LEU A 258 2.91 17.46 -24.79
C LEU A 258 3.70 16.29 -24.24
N ALA A 259 3.13 15.08 -24.26
CA ALA A 259 3.81 13.88 -23.77
C ALA A 259 5.08 13.56 -24.58
N LYS A 260 4.98 13.59 -25.93
CA LYS A 260 6.13 13.41 -26.82
C LYS A 260 7.19 14.49 -26.65
N PHE A 261 6.77 15.75 -26.46
CA PHE A 261 7.66 16.85 -26.16
C PHE A 261 8.38 16.65 -24.83
N GLY A 262 7.67 16.17 -23.82
CA GLY A 262 8.25 15.81 -22.51
C GLY A 262 9.29 14.68 -22.61
N ASP A 263 9.02 13.65 -23.43
CA ASP A 263 10.00 12.58 -23.69
C ASP A 263 11.26 13.13 -24.40
N PHE A 264 11.09 14.03 -25.37
CA PHE A 264 12.21 14.68 -26.05
C PHE A 264 13.07 15.50 -25.07
N LEU A 265 12.45 16.28 -24.19
CA LEU A 265 13.19 17.02 -23.14
C LEU A 265 13.89 16.09 -22.16
N GLY A 266 13.28 14.93 -21.87
CA GLY A 266 13.87 13.89 -21.02
C GLY A 266 15.20 13.34 -21.51
N VAL A 267 15.41 13.29 -22.85
CA VAL A 267 16.67 12.89 -23.46
C VAL A 267 17.83 13.85 -23.04
N PHE A 268 17.50 15.11 -22.79
CA PHE A 268 18.46 16.14 -22.34
C PHE A 268 18.51 16.26 -20.80
N GLY A 269 17.88 15.33 -20.06
CA GLY A 269 17.83 15.37 -18.59
C GLY A 269 16.88 16.41 -18.02
N ILE A 270 16.02 17.03 -18.84
CA ILE A 270 15.04 18.04 -18.41
C ILE A 270 13.75 17.34 -18.01
N HIS A 271 13.38 17.46 -16.74
CA HIS A 271 12.12 16.91 -16.22
C HIS A 271 10.92 17.75 -16.68
N PHE A 272 10.10 17.17 -17.55
CA PHE A 272 8.82 17.77 -17.95
C PHE A 272 7.65 17.00 -17.31
N PRO A 273 6.62 17.68 -16.76
CA PRO A 273 5.56 17.03 -16.00
C PRO A 273 4.72 16.01 -16.80
N MET A 274 4.57 16.18 -18.12
CA MET A 274 3.82 15.29 -18.99
C MET A 274 4.78 14.55 -19.91
N GLN A 275 4.87 13.22 -19.76
CA GLN A 275 5.64 12.29 -20.59
C GLN A 275 4.72 11.15 -21.05
N SER A 276 5.13 10.37 -22.06
CA SER A 276 4.31 9.27 -22.60
C SER A 276 3.92 8.26 -21.51
N PHE A 277 4.83 7.92 -20.61
CA PHE A 277 4.53 7.05 -19.48
C PHE A 277 3.39 7.59 -18.58
N ARG A 278 3.38 8.90 -18.31
CA ARG A 278 2.30 9.51 -17.53
C ARG A 278 0.98 9.55 -18.30
N PHE A 279 1.04 9.86 -19.61
CA PHE A 279 -0.13 9.79 -20.48
C PHE A 279 -0.75 8.39 -20.46
N GLU A 280 0.05 7.34 -20.63
CA GLU A 280 -0.40 5.94 -20.56
C GLU A 280 -1.00 5.60 -19.20
N ASN A 281 -0.37 6.03 -18.12
CA ASN A 281 -0.91 5.84 -16.77
C ASN A 281 -2.25 6.55 -16.53
N MET A 282 -2.51 7.66 -17.21
CA MET A 282 -3.78 8.40 -17.09
C MET A 282 -4.87 7.88 -18.03
N THR A 283 -4.55 7.00 -18.98
CA THR A 283 -5.48 6.55 -20.02
C THR A 283 -5.68 5.04 -20.08
N ASN A 284 -4.83 4.25 -19.41
CA ASN A 284 -4.92 2.79 -19.39
C ASN A 284 -5.48 2.29 -18.06
N ASP A 285 -6.36 1.30 -18.13
CA ASP A 285 -6.93 0.65 -16.96
C ASP A 285 -5.88 -0.10 -16.14
N GLY A 286 -6.16 -0.21 -14.84
CA GLY A 286 -5.31 -0.95 -13.90
C GLY A 286 -6.18 -1.61 -12.83
N ILE A 287 -6.91 -2.65 -13.22
CA ILE A 287 -7.89 -3.35 -12.38
C ILE A 287 -7.24 -4.60 -11.80
N ASN A 288 -7.45 -4.82 -10.52
CA ASN A 288 -7.06 -6.02 -9.80
C ASN A 288 -8.31 -6.77 -9.35
N ASP A 289 -8.24 -8.10 -9.33
CA ASP A 289 -9.33 -8.94 -8.84
C ASP A 289 -9.40 -8.90 -7.31
N MET A 290 -10.50 -8.35 -6.78
CA MET A 290 -10.74 -8.19 -5.35
C MET A 290 -11.63 -9.29 -4.75
N ASN A 291 -12.07 -10.27 -5.54
CA ASN A 291 -13.06 -11.27 -5.14
C ASN A 291 -12.71 -12.00 -3.84
N ASN A 292 -11.43 -12.39 -3.65
CA ASN A 292 -11.03 -13.10 -2.45
C ASN A 292 -11.13 -12.22 -1.20
N THR A 293 -10.76 -10.96 -1.30
CA THR A 293 -10.84 -10.00 -0.19
C THR A 293 -12.30 -9.70 0.17
N TYR A 294 -13.15 -9.49 -0.82
CA TYR A 294 -14.55 -9.19 -0.59
C TYR A 294 -15.38 -10.40 -0.12
N LYS A 295 -14.90 -11.63 -0.26
CA LYS A 295 -15.48 -12.80 0.44
C LYS A 295 -15.29 -12.72 1.96
N ILE A 296 -14.19 -12.13 2.42
CA ILE A 296 -13.85 -12.00 3.85
C ILE A 296 -14.35 -10.66 4.42
N ALA A 297 -14.27 -9.60 3.63
CA ALA A 297 -14.65 -8.24 3.98
C ALA A 297 -15.66 -7.67 2.95
N PRO A 298 -16.91 -8.16 2.93
CA PRO A 298 -17.89 -7.84 1.88
C PRO A 298 -18.36 -6.38 1.91
N GLU A 299 -18.32 -5.73 3.07
CA GLU A 299 -18.74 -4.36 3.27
C GLU A 299 -17.60 -3.53 3.85
N VAL A 300 -17.21 -2.49 3.13
CA VAL A 300 -16.20 -1.55 3.62
C VAL A 300 -16.85 -0.36 4.33
N PRO A 301 -16.26 0.17 5.42
CA PRO A 301 -16.90 1.17 6.26
C PRO A 301 -17.00 2.58 5.64
N TYR A 302 -16.27 2.85 4.57
CA TYR A 302 -16.23 4.19 3.97
C TYR A 302 -16.50 4.16 2.48
N THR A 303 -17.35 5.06 2.02
CA THR A 303 -17.46 5.40 0.60
C THR A 303 -16.23 6.19 0.13
N ARG A 304 -15.97 6.21 -1.19
CA ARG A 304 -14.90 7.03 -1.77
C ARG A 304 -15.05 8.51 -1.41
N LEU A 305 -16.26 9.05 -1.44
CA LEU A 305 -16.53 10.45 -1.10
C LEU A 305 -16.21 10.77 0.37
N GLU A 306 -16.60 9.92 1.30
CA GLU A 306 -16.25 10.08 2.72
C GLU A 306 -14.73 10.06 2.91
N GLY A 307 -14.04 9.09 2.31
CA GLY A 307 -12.58 9.02 2.32
C GLY A 307 -11.93 10.27 1.73
N THR A 308 -12.48 10.78 0.62
CA THR A 308 -12.02 12.02 -0.03
C THR A 308 -12.14 13.22 0.92
N ARG A 309 -13.27 13.40 1.57
CA ARG A 309 -13.50 14.49 2.56
C ARG A 309 -12.56 14.39 3.75
N ILE A 310 -12.42 13.20 4.32
CA ILE A 310 -11.49 12.96 5.45
C ILE A 310 -10.06 13.30 5.03
N THR A 311 -9.65 12.88 3.84
CA THR A 311 -8.30 13.12 3.33
C THR A 311 -8.03 14.60 3.07
N LEU A 312 -8.96 15.32 2.43
CA LEU A 312 -8.84 16.77 2.20
C LEU A 312 -8.75 17.55 3.52
N ASN A 313 -9.56 17.19 4.51
CA ASN A 313 -9.50 17.81 5.84
C ASN A 313 -8.17 17.51 6.55
N TRP A 314 -7.66 16.29 6.42
CA TRP A 314 -6.35 15.92 6.97
C TRP A 314 -5.23 16.72 6.30
N ILE A 315 -5.23 16.85 4.96
CA ILE A 315 -4.23 17.62 4.21
C ILE A 315 -4.21 19.07 4.68
N LYS A 316 -5.37 19.73 4.73
CA LYS A 316 -5.49 21.13 5.20
C LYS A 316 -4.90 21.29 6.61
N LYS A 317 -5.31 20.42 7.53
CA LYS A 317 -4.83 20.47 8.92
C LYS A 317 -3.33 20.14 9.06
N TYR A 318 -2.78 19.33 8.18
CA TYR A 318 -1.35 18.99 8.18
C TYR A 318 -0.50 20.14 7.62
N GLU A 319 -0.99 20.84 6.59
CA GLU A 319 -0.32 22.02 6.01
C GLU A 319 -0.35 23.24 6.95
N GLU A 320 -1.39 23.38 7.79
CA GLU A 320 -1.46 24.44 8.82
C GLU A 320 -0.45 24.25 9.97
N LYS A 321 0.12 23.03 10.11
CA LYS A 321 1.03 22.69 11.22
C LYS A 321 2.50 22.67 10.84
N ASN A 322 2.80 22.68 9.55
CA ASN A 322 4.15 22.68 8.99
C ASN A 322 4.41 23.95 8.16
#